data_c769f17a7a2b2cd81c1f1227bca38614
#
_entry.id   c769f17a7a2b2cd81c1f1227bca38614
#
_cell.length_a   1.000
_cell.length_b   1.000
_cell.length_c   1.000
_cell.angle_alpha   90.00
_cell.angle_beta   90.00
_cell.angle_gamma   90.00
#
_symmetry.space_group_name_H-M   'P 1'
#
loop_
_entity.id
_entity.type
_entity.pdbx_description
1 polymer ?
#
loop_
_entity_poly.entity_id
_entity_poly.type
_entity_poly.pdbx_seq_one_letter_code
_entity_poly.pdbx_strand_id
1 'polypeptide(L)'
;MLKQLKYFQSVVRLESFSAAAEENFISQSAISQQVQSLERELGFALLVRKNRSFSLTPAGEYFYRKSLLLTAACDRMCAEAAKIAKGEAANLKIGYLRTYAGGEFHRALAAFSARYPDVSVSIAYGSHGELCDMLSEDRVEITLNDQRRLFSDAYENLILAARPALIEVSAHSPIAQMEAVAPAELKNFPCILIAPPPEREAEQEFSRIVLGFPSEFLYAENLEEARLLVAGSRGFLPLEGGERQAAEPLARVPLLAQKDKKGAKQWQH
;
A
#
# COMPACT_ATOMS: atom_id res chain seq x y z
N MET A 1 -1.55 -15.63 -27.27
CA MET A 1 -1.34 -15.66 -25.80
C MET A 1 -2.11 -14.58 -25.02
N LEU A 2 -1.93 -13.26 -25.20
CA LEU A 2 -2.61 -12.24 -24.36
C LEU A 2 -4.14 -12.34 -24.35
N LYS A 3 -4.76 -12.57 -25.51
CA LYS A 3 -6.22 -12.76 -25.60
C LYS A 3 -6.70 -14.03 -24.90
N GLN A 4 -5.92 -15.09 -24.95
CA GLN A 4 -6.19 -16.34 -24.24
C GLN A 4 -6.06 -16.18 -22.72
N LEU A 5 -5.10 -15.36 -22.25
CA LEU A 5 -4.99 -14.99 -20.84
C LEU A 5 -6.25 -14.27 -20.34
N LYS A 6 -6.75 -13.28 -21.09
CA LYS A 6 -7.98 -12.55 -20.73
C LYS A 6 -9.19 -13.49 -20.68
N TYR A 7 -9.30 -14.44 -21.61
CA TYR A 7 -10.35 -15.44 -21.59
C TYR A 7 -10.26 -16.39 -20.38
N PHE A 8 -9.06 -16.87 -20.08
CA PHE A 8 -8.84 -17.69 -18.89
C PHE A 8 -9.18 -16.93 -17.60
N GLN A 9 -8.80 -15.66 -17.49
CA GLN A 9 -9.14 -14.80 -16.35
C GLN A 9 -10.65 -14.62 -16.20
N SER A 10 -11.39 -14.37 -17.30
CA SER A 10 -12.86 -14.27 -17.27
C SER A 10 -13.50 -15.57 -16.80
N VAL A 11 -13.03 -16.71 -17.30
CA VAL A 11 -13.54 -18.04 -16.91
C VAL A 11 -13.34 -18.28 -15.41
N VAL A 12 -12.17 -17.97 -14.88
CA VAL A 12 -11.86 -18.15 -13.45
C VAL A 12 -12.68 -17.21 -12.59
N ARG A 13 -12.74 -15.92 -12.92
CA ARG A 13 -13.46 -14.90 -12.16
C ARG A 13 -14.95 -15.13 -12.08
N LEU A 14 -15.56 -15.57 -13.20
CA LEU A 14 -17.01 -15.84 -13.30
C LEU A 14 -17.39 -17.28 -12.93
N GLU A 15 -16.39 -18.12 -12.64
CA GLU A 15 -16.57 -19.54 -12.34
C GLU A 15 -17.44 -20.29 -13.38
N SER A 16 -17.53 -19.74 -14.61
CA SER A 16 -18.43 -20.21 -15.67
C SER A 16 -17.89 -19.94 -17.06
N PHE A 17 -17.77 -21.00 -17.88
CA PHE A 17 -17.44 -20.84 -19.30
C PHE A 17 -18.54 -20.14 -20.11
N SER A 18 -19.82 -20.35 -19.75
CA SER A 18 -20.94 -19.70 -20.44
C SER A 18 -20.97 -18.21 -20.15
N ALA A 19 -20.88 -17.80 -18.86
CA ALA A 19 -20.85 -16.39 -18.48
C ALA A 19 -19.62 -15.67 -19.03
N ALA A 20 -18.45 -16.33 -19.02
CA ALA A 20 -17.24 -15.78 -19.63
C ALA A 20 -17.34 -15.63 -21.16
N ALA A 21 -18.06 -16.53 -21.82
CA ALA A 21 -18.31 -16.44 -23.26
C ALA A 21 -19.23 -15.26 -23.60
N GLU A 22 -20.29 -15.05 -22.81
CA GLU A 22 -21.18 -13.90 -22.93
C GLU A 22 -20.44 -12.58 -22.72
N GLU A 23 -19.66 -12.46 -21.66
CA GLU A 23 -18.84 -11.26 -21.38
C GLU A 23 -17.88 -10.91 -22.52
N ASN A 24 -17.30 -11.94 -23.15
CA ASN A 24 -16.32 -11.76 -24.23
C ASN A 24 -16.95 -11.78 -25.64
N PHE A 25 -18.27 -11.82 -25.75
CA PHE A 25 -19.01 -11.83 -27.02
C PHE A 25 -18.59 -12.95 -27.99
N ILE A 26 -18.34 -14.16 -27.46
CA ILE A 26 -17.99 -15.35 -28.24
C ILE A 26 -18.81 -16.56 -27.79
N SER A 27 -18.75 -17.68 -28.56
CA SER A 27 -19.40 -18.91 -28.13
C SER A 27 -18.68 -19.61 -26.99
N GLN A 28 -19.39 -20.35 -26.16
CA GLN A 28 -18.84 -21.18 -25.09
C GLN A 28 -17.82 -22.20 -25.61
N SER A 29 -18.04 -22.77 -26.79
CA SER A 29 -17.07 -23.66 -27.42
C SER A 29 -15.79 -22.95 -27.81
N ALA A 30 -15.87 -21.71 -28.30
CA ALA A 30 -14.70 -20.91 -28.67
C ALA A 30 -13.85 -20.56 -27.45
N ILE A 31 -14.44 -20.05 -26.35
CA ILE A 31 -13.68 -19.72 -25.16
C ILE A 31 -13.02 -20.97 -24.53
N SER A 32 -13.73 -22.11 -24.55
CA SER A 32 -13.18 -23.38 -24.06
C SER A 32 -11.98 -23.84 -24.89
N GLN A 33 -12.02 -23.69 -26.22
CA GLN A 33 -10.92 -24.00 -27.12
C GLN A 33 -9.71 -23.06 -26.87
N GLN A 34 -9.95 -21.76 -26.61
CA GLN A 34 -8.89 -20.81 -26.33
C GLN A 34 -8.17 -21.12 -25.03
N VAL A 35 -8.89 -21.49 -23.97
CA VAL A 35 -8.29 -21.92 -22.70
C VAL A 35 -7.49 -23.21 -22.89
N GLN A 36 -8.04 -24.20 -23.63
CA GLN A 36 -7.29 -25.43 -23.94
C GLN A 36 -6.05 -25.16 -24.80
N SER A 37 -6.12 -24.22 -25.72
CA SER A 37 -4.97 -23.81 -26.52
C SER A 37 -3.88 -23.18 -25.66
N LEU A 38 -4.26 -22.35 -24.66
CA LEU A 38 -3.34 -21.81 -23.68
C LEU A 38 -2.66 -22.92 -22.86
N GLU A 39 -3.42 -23.87 -22.34
CA GLU A 39 -2.86 -25.01 -21.58
C GLU A 39 -1.87 -25.83 -22.42
N ARG A 40 -2.17 -26.05 -23.72
CA ARG A 40 -1.25 -26.74 -24.65
C ARG A 40 0.02 -25.93 -24.91
N GLU A 41 -0.10 -24.62 -25.06
CA GLU A 41 1.07 -23.73 -25.26
C GLU A 41 1.97 -23.69 -24.03
N LEU A 42 1.38 -23.73 -22.84
CA LEU A 42 2.10 -23.76 -21.56
C LEU A 42 2.70 -25.14 -21.23
N GLY A 43 2.15 -26.22 -21.79
CA GLY A 43 2.60 -27.58 -21.52
C GLY A 43 2.05 -28.18 -20.21
N PHE A 44 1.13 -27.51 -19.52
CA PHE A 44 0.48 -28.00 -18.30
C PHE A 44 -0.96 -27.51 -18.18
N ALA A 45 -1.77 -28.23 -17.39
CA ALA A 45 -3.16 -27.90 -17.14
C ALA A 45 -3.30 -26.76 -16.12
N LEU A 46 -4.14 -25.79 -16.43
CA LEU A 46 -4.55 -24.72 -15.53
C LEU A 46 -5.83 -25.08 -14.77
N LEU A 47 -6.73 -25.87 -15.40
CA LEU A 47 -8.02 -26.25 -14.87
C LEU A 47 -8.14 -27.77 -14.73
N VAL A 48 -8.75 -28.20 -13.62
CA VAL A 48 -9.25 -29.58 -13.45
C VAL A 48 -10.73 -29.57 -13.81
N ARG A 49 -11.12 -30.23 -14.91
CA ARG A 49 -12.50 -30.31 -15.37
C ARG A 49 -13.26 -31.39 -14.64
N LYS A 50 -14.43 -31.09 -14.11
CA LYS A 50 -15.41 -32.01 -13.53
C LYS A 50 -16.70 -31.92 -14.36
N ASN A 51 -17.58 -32.93 -14.27
CA ASN A 51 -18.75 -33.09 -15.15
C ASN A 51 -19.57 -31.80 -15.47
N ARG A 52 -19.73 -30.90 -14.50
CA ARG A 52 -20.45 -29.61 -14.65
C ARG A 52 -19.73 -28.41 -14.06
N SER A 53 -18.50 -28.58 -13.58
CA SER A 53 -17.70 -27.55 -12.93
C SER A 53 -16.24 -27.72 -13.29
N PHE A 54 -15.44 -26.74 -12.89
CA PHE A 54 -14.00 -26.85 -12.91
C PHE A 54 -13.41 -26.29 -11.61
N SER A 55 -12.16 -26.61 -11.35
CA SER A 55 -11.36 -25.98 -10.31
C SER A 55 -9.98 -25.66 -10.85
N LEU A 56 -9.30 -24.71 -10.26
CA LEU A 56 -7.91 -24.42 -10.61
C LEU A 56 -7.00 -25.57 -10.16
N THR A 57 -5.96 -25.85 -10.94
CA THR A 57 -4.81 -26.60 -10.46
C THR A 57 -3.94 -25.66 -9.57
N PRO A 58 -3.03 -26.18 -8.75
CA PRO A 58 -2.05 -25.33 -8.04
C PRO A 58 -1.24 -24.43 -8.99
N ALA A 59 -0.85 -24.95 -10.16
CA ALA A 59 -0.20 -24.18 -11.21
C ALA A 59 -1.16 -23.13 -11.81
N GLY A 60 -2.43 -23.48 -12.01
CA GLY A 60 -3.47 -22.59 -12.51
C GLY A 60 -3.75 -21.42 -11.56
N GLU A 61 -3.76 -21.66 -10.25
CA GLU A 61 -3.95 -20.62 -9.25
C GLU A 61 -2.77 -19.61 -9.24
N TYR A 62 -1.54 -20.12 -9.26
CA TYR A 62 -0.35 -19.29 -9.40
C TYR A 62 -0.38 -18.48 -10.70
N PHE A 63 -0.67 -19.16 -11.82
CA PHE A 63 -0.72 -18.55 -13.14
C PHE A 63 -1.81 -17.50 -13.25
N TYR A 64 -3.01 -17.75 -12.69
CA TYR A 64 -4.10 -16.78 -12.64
C TYR A 64 -3.67 -15.48 -11.97
N ARG A 65 -3.15 -15.56 -10.75
CA ARG A 65 -2.69 -14.38 -9.99
C ARG A 65 -1.62 -13.58 -10.75
N LYS A 66 -0.62 -14.27 -11.31
CA LYS A 66 0.46 -13.59 -12.06
C LYS A 66 -0.03 -13.05 -13.42
N SER A 67 -0.97 -13.74 -14.07
CA SER A 67 -1.52 -13.27 -15.33
C SER A 67 -2.31 -11.97 -15.22
N LEU A 68 -3.01 -11.75 -14.11
CA LEU A 68 -3.72 -10.48 -13.84
C LEU A 68 -2.77 -9.28 -13.89
N LEU A 69 -1.61 -9.42 -13.27
CA LEU A 69 -0.57 -8.38 -13.25
C LEU A 69 -0.02 -8.13 -14.67
N LEU A 70 0.21 -9.20 -15.42
CA LEU A 70 0.74 -9.10 -16.79
C LEU A 70 -0.24 -8.40 -17.73
N THR A 71 -1.53 -8.75 -17.65
CA THR A 71 -2.55 -8.11 -18.50
C THR A 71 -2.74 -6.64 -18.12
N ALA A 72 -2.77 -6.31 -16.83
CA ALA A 72 -2.84 -4.93 -16.37
C ALA A 72 -1.61 -4.11 -16.83
N ALA A 73 -0.39 -4.67 -16.74
CA ALA A 73 0.82 -4.02 -17.22
C ALA A 73 0.78 -3.76 -18.75
N CYS A 74 0.25 -4.72 -19.51
CA CYS A 74 0.08 -4.56 -20.96
C CYS A 74 -0.94 -3.48 -21.31
N ASP A 75 -2.07 -3.44 -20.61
CA ASP A 75 -3.12 -2.44 -20.82
C ASP A 75 -2.60 -1.02 -20.46
N ARG A 76 -1.81 -0.89 -19.36
CA ARG A 76 -1.11 0.36 -19.01
C ARG A 76 -0.14 0.82 -20.10
N MET A 77 0.71 -0.08 -20.57
CA MET A 77 1.67 0.23 -21.64
C MET A 77 0.96 0.76 -22.90
N CYS A 78 -0.15 0.14 -23.31
CA CYS A 78 -0.94 0.59 -24.46
C CYS A 78 -1.59 1.95 -24.21
N ALA A 79 -2.13 2.19 -23.02
CA ALA A 79 -2.74 3.47 -22.65
C ALA A 79 -1.71 4.61 -22.65
N GLU A 80 -0.51 4.35 -22.11
CA GLU A 80 0.56 5.33 -22.07
C GLU A 80 1.11 5.65 -23.45
N ALA A 81 1.32 4.62 -24.27
CA ALA A 81 1.72 4.80 -25.66
C ALA A 81 0.68 5.64 -26.47
N ALA A 82 -0.61 5.43 -26.19
CA ALA A 82 -1.68 6.20 -26.81
C ALA A 82 -1.67 7.69 -26.40
N LYS A 83 -1.35 8.00 -25.12
CA LYS A 83 -1.17 9.39 -24.65
C LYS A 83 0.02 10.05 -25.32
N ILE A 84 1.17 9.37 -25.38
CA ILE A 84 2.37 9.85 -26.05
C ILE A 84 2.06 10.13 -27.53
N ALA A 85 1.35 9.24 -28.21
CA ALA A 85 0.96 9.41 -29.62
C ALA A 85 0.05 10.63 -29.87
N LYS A 86 -0.73 11.02 -28.85
CA LYS A 86 -1.58 12.23 -28.89
C LYS A 86 -0.85 13.51 -28.47
N GLY A 87 0.41 13.41 -28.05
CA GLY A 87 1.17 14.55 -27.52
C GLY A 87 0.66 15.05 -26.18
N GLU A 88 -0.04 14.19 -25.41
CA GLU A 88 -0.48 14.53 -24.06
C GLU A 88 0.74 14.64 -23.15
N ALA A 89 0.79 15.69 -22.31
CA ALA A 89 1.86 15.87 -21.34
C ALA A 89 1.88 14.70 -20.34
N ALA A 90 3.08 14.21 -20.05
CA ALA A 90 3.26 13.16 -19.06
C ALA A 90 2.75 13.65 -17.67
N ASN A 91 2.05 12.79 -16.96
CA ASN A 91 1.56 13.07 -15.62
C ASN A 91 1.97 11.93 -14.67
N LEU A 92 2.83 12.24 -13.70
CA LEU A 92 3.25 11.32 -12.67
C LEU A 92 2.24 11.37 -11.50
N LYS A 93 1.61 10.25 -11.19
CA LYS A 93 0.64 10.13 -10.10
C LYS A 93 1.30 9.46 -8.91
N ILE A 94 1.39 10.19 -7.80
CA ILE A 94 2.06 9.73 -6.58
C ILE A 94 1.07 9.67 -5.43
N GLY A 95 1.02 8.54 -4.75
CA GLY A 95 0.34 8.37 -3.46
C GLY A 95 1.34 8.43 -2.31
N TYR A 96 0.99 9.05 -1.19
CA TYR A 96 1.80 9.02 0.01
C TYR A 96 0.97 8.77 1.26
N LEU A 97 1.63 8.21 2.28
CA LEU A 97 0.97 7.86 3.52
C LEU A 97 0.48 9.12 4.27
N ARG A 98 -0.77 9.09 4.73
CA ARG A 98 -1.43 10.21 5.42
C ARG A 98 -0.70 10.65 6.69
N THR A 99 -0.03 9.69 7.35
CA THR A 99 0.76 9.91 8.56
C THR A 99 2.21 10.33 8.28
N TYR A 100 2.62 10.40 7.00
CA TYR A 100 3.98 10.76 6.65
C TYR A 100 4.27 12.23 6.96
N ALA A 101 5.26 12.43 7.84
CA ALA A 101 5.64 13.76 8.34
C ALA A 101 7.05 14.21 7.89
N GLY A 102 7.68 13.46 6.97
CA GLY A 102 9.05 13.74 6.52
C GLY A 102 9.12 14.82 5.45
N GLY A 103 10.18 15.61 5.47
CA GLY A 103 10.46 16.63 4.44
C GLY A 103 11.13 16.07 3.17
N GLU A 104 11.53 14.81 3.18
CA GLU A 104 12.22 14.16 2.06
C GLU A 104 11.40 14.16 0.80
N PHE A 105 10.11 13.89 0.90
CA PHE A 105 9.19 13.88 -0.24
C PHE A 105 9.07 15.27 -0.88
N HIS A 106 8.97 16.33 -0.06
CA HIS A 106 8.93 17.70 -0.57
C HIS A 106 10.20 18.07 -1.33
N ARG A 107 11.37 17.70 -0.80
CA ARG A 107 12.67 17.94 -1.46
C ARG A 107 12.80 17.14 -2.75
N ALA A 108 12.39 15.87 -2.75
CA ALA A 108 12.40 15.01 -3.94
C ALA A 108 11.48 15.56 -5.04
N LEU A 109 10.26 15.97 -4.67
CA LEU A 109 9.30 16.55 -5.59
C LEU A 109 9.80 17.87 -6.20
N ALA A 110 10.37 18.76 -5.39
CA ALA A 110 10.96 20.02 -5.87
C ALA A 110 12.12 19.76 -6.86
N ALA A 111 13.01 18.81 -6.54
CA ALA A 111 14.11 18.42 -7.42
C ALA A 111 13.60 17.78 -8.73
N PHE A 112 12.58 16.94 -8.65
CA PHE A 112 11.95 16.32 -9.81
C PHE A 112 11.33 17.37 -10.73
N SER A 113 10.50 18.28 -10.19
CA SER A 113 9.83 19.33 -10.99
C SER A 113 10.83 20.29 -11.63
N ALA A 114 11.95 20.57 -10.98
CA ALA A 114 13.01 21.39 -11.57
C ALA A 114 13.72 20.68 -12.74
N ARG A 115 13.86 19.35 -12.67
CA ARG A 115 14.53 18.54 -13.71
C ARG A 115 13.61 18.19 -14.87
N TYR A 116 12.32 18.05 -14.61
CA TYR A 116 11.31 17.60 -15.57
C TYR A 116 10.11 18.55 -15.58
N PRO A 117 10.28 19.81 -16.05
CA PRO A 117 9.22 20.83 -15.98
C PRO A 117 8.00 20.52 -16.84
N ASP A 118 8.16 19.69 -17.87
CA ASP A 118 7.07 19.29 -18.77
C ASP A 118 6.23 18.11 -18.23
N VAL A 119 6.63 17.53 -17.09
CA VAL A 119 5.89 16.44 -16.44
C VAL A 119 5.01 17.03 -15.34
N SER A 120 3.70 16.92 -15.50
CA SER A 120 2.77 17.26 -14.42
C SER A 120 2.84 16.21 -13.30
N VAL A 121 2.55 16.62 -12.07
CA VAL A 121 2.51 15.70 -10.91
C VAL A 121 1.16 15.80 -10.23
N SER A 122 0.49 14.68 -10.09
CA SER A 122 -0.74 14.54 -9.30
C SER A 122 -0.42 13.81 -8.00
N ILE A 123 -0.88 14.37 -6.89
CA ILE A 123 -0.59 13.85 -5.56
C ILE A 123 -1.88 13.41 -4.89
N ALA A 124 -1.90 12.20 -4.37
CA ALA A 124 -2.94 11.65 -3.52
C ALA A 124 -2.35 11.24 -2.16
N TYR A 125 -3.17 11.17 -1.15
CA TYR A 125 -2.77 10.64 0.15
C TYR A 125 -3.81 9.66 0.67
N GLY A 126 -3.39 8.72 1.47
CA GLY A 126 -4.26 7.70 2.02
C GLY A 126 -3.64 6.95 3.19
N SER A 127 -4.39 6.02 3.74
CA SER A 127 -3.88 4.99 4.62
C SER A 127 -3.05 3.97 3.83
N HIS A 128 -2.40 3.06 4.54
CA HIS A 128 -1.67 1.95 3.92
C HIS A 128 -2.56 1.10 2.99
N GLY A 129 -3.79 0.80 3.41
CA GLY A 129 -4.76 0.06 2.62
C GLY A 129 -5.22 0.82 1.38
N GLU A 130 -5.65 2.07 1.56
CA GLU A 130 -6.07 2.95 0.45
C GLU A 130 -4.99 3.13 -0.60
N LEU A 131 -3.72 3.26 -0.21
CA LEU A 131 -2.60 3.38 -1.15
C LEU A 131 -2.37 2.08 -1.94
N CYS A 132 -2.52 0.93 -1.30
CA CYS A 132 -2.46 -0.37 -2.00
C CYS A 132 -3.61 -0.50 -3.02
N ASP A 133 -4.82 -0.08 -2.66
CA ASP A 133 -5.97 -0.08 -3.57
C ASP A 133 -5.75 0.90 -4.73
N MET A 134 -5.30 2.13 -4.44
CA MET A 134 -4.97 3.12 -5.48
C MET A 134 -3.92 2.61 -6.46
N LEU A 135 -2.92 1.88 -5.97
CA LEU A 135 -1.88 1.29 -6.81
C LEU A 135 -2.43 0.13 -7.65
N SER A 136 -3.27 -0.72 -7.06
CA SER A 136 -3.88 -1.86 -7.77
C SER A 136 -4.91 -1.44 -8.82
N GLU A 137 -5.56 -0.30 -8.62
CA GLU A 137 -6.55 0.30 -9.52
C GLU A 137 -5.94 1.31 -10.51
N ASP A 138 -4.61 1.42 -10.57
CA ASP A 138 -3.87 2.38 -11.41
C ASP A 138 -4.26 3.86 -11.18
N ARG A 139 -4.79 4.19 -10.01
CA ARG A 139 -5.07 5.57 -9.61
C ARG A 139 -3.79 6.35 -9.28
N VAL A 140 -2.76 5.63 -8.82
CA VAL A 140 -1.39 6.13 -8.64
C VAL A 140 -0.38 5.16 -9.26
N GLU A 141 0.78 5.66 -9.63
CA GLU A 141 1.87 4.89 -10.26
C GLU A 141 2.98 4.56 -9.27
N ILE A 142 3.12 5.40 -8.25
CA ILE A 142 4.11 5.25 -7.19
C ILE A 142 3.41 5.50 -5.85
N THR A 143 3.76 4.71 -4.84
CA THR A 143 3.35 5.00 -3.46
C THR A 143 4.58 5.14 -2.56
N LEU A 144 4.59 6.19 -1.74
CA LEU A 144 5.51 6.34 -0.62
C LEU A 144 4.81 5.83 0.64
N ASN A 145 5.28 4.71 1.15
CA ASN A 145 4.61 3.98 2.21
C ASN A 145 5.63 3.42 3.22
N ASP A 146 5.17 2.99 4.38
CA ASP A 146 5.96 2.22 5.32
C ASP A 146 5.85 0.71 5.04
N GLN A 147 6.80 -0.05 5.53
CA GLN A 147 6.79 -1.50 5.37
C GLN A 147 6.00 -2.16 6.51
N ARG A 148 4.71 -2.32 6.38
CA ARG A 148 3.85 -3.06 7.34
C ARG A 148 3.70 -4.53 7.03
N ARG A 149 4.04 -4.97 5.81
CA ARG A 149 3.88 -6.33 5.30
C ARG A 149 5.10 -6.74 4.48
N LEU A 150 5.19 -8.03 4.16
CA LEU A 150 6.16 -8.51 3.18
C LEU A 150 5.92 -7.80 1.84
N PHE A 151 6.99 -7.46 1.16
CA PHE A 151 6.93 -6.89 -0.18
C PHE A 151 6.16 -7.80 -1.12
N SER A 152 5.31 -7.19 -1.94
CA SER A 152 4.60 -7.91 -2.99
C SER A 152 5.49 -8.04 -4.22
N ASP A 153 5.61 -9.26 -4.75
CA ASP A 153 6.28 -9.51 -6.05
C ASP A 153 5.54 -8.89 -7.25
N ALA A 154 4.36 -8.30 -7.00
CA ALA A 154 3.55 -7.62 -8.01
C ALA A 154 4.10 -6.26 -8.40
N TYR A 155 4.92 -5.66 -7.55
CA TYR A 155 5.44 -4.30 -7.70
C TYR A 155 6.95 -4.29 -7.51
N GLU A 156 7.59 -3.31 -8.14
CA GLU A 156 8.96 -2.98 -7.82
C GLU A 156 9.00 -2.25 -6.47
N ASN A 157 9.77 -2.77 -5.52
CA ASN A 157 9.86 -2.23 -4.17
C ASN A 157 11.27 -1.67 -3.95
N LEU A 158 11.34 -0.38 -3.61
CA LEU A 158 12.59 0.32 -3.33
C LEU A 158 12.60 0.79 -1.87
N ILE A 159 13.55 0.30 -1.08
CA ILE A 159 13.77 0.79 0.28
C ILE A 159 14.55 2.10 0.20
N LEU A 160 13.90 3.21 0.53
CA LEU A 160 14.52 4.53 0.50
C LEU A 160 15.32 4.82 1.78
N ALA A 161 14.83 4.37 2.93
CA ALA A 161 15.49 4.54 4.22
C ALA A 161 14.96 3.51 5.23
N ALA A 162 15.80 3.16 6.19
CA ALA A 162 15.40 2.45 7.40
C ALA A 162 15.62 3.38 8.60
N ARG A 163 14.55 3.74 9.28
CA ARG A 163 14.60 4.68 10.43
C ARG A 163 13.83 4.12 11.62
N PRO A 164 14.20 4.46 12.86
CA PRO A 164 13.39 4.11 14.00
C PRO A 164 12.03 4.82 13.93
N ALA A 165 10.98 4.16 14.41
CA ALA A 165 9.70 4.80 14.63
C ALA A 165 9.85 5.94 15.65
N LEU A 166 9.09 7.00 15.45
CA LEU A 166 9.08 8.17 16.33
C LEU A 166 7.69 8.34 16.94
N ILE A 167 7.62 8.99 18.08
CA ILE A 167 6.38 9.58 18.58
C ILE A 167 6.53 11.10 18.65
N GLU A 168 5.46 11.81 18.31
CA GLU A 168 5.37 13.26 18.49
C GLU A 168 4.54 13.55 19.75
N VAL A 169 5.08 14.35 20.63
CA VAL A 169 4.49 14.73 21.92
C VAL A 169 4.55 16.25 22.09
N SER A 170 3.76 16.81 23.02
CA SER A 170 3.93 18.20 23.42
C SER A 170 5.33 18.42 24.00
N ALA A 171 5.97 19.53 23.65
CA ALA A 171 7.26 19.92 24.22
C ALA A 171 7.23 20.05 25.76
N HIS A 172 6.04 20.26 26.33
CA HIS A 172 5.82 20.31 27.78
C HIS A 172 5.58 18.93 28.42
N SER A 173 5.52 17.86 27.61
CA SER A 173 5.36 16.50 28.12
C SER A 173 6.65 16.02 28.80
N PRO A 174 6.56 15.29 29.92
CA PRO A 174 7.74 14.68 30.54
C PRO A 174 8.48 13.72 29.59
N ILE A 175 7.80 13.16 28.61
CA ILE A 175 8.38 12.28 27.58
C ILE A 175 9.29 13.07 26.62
N ALA A 176 9.04 14.36 26.39
CA ALA A 176 9.79 15.19 25.43
C ALA A 176 11.31 15.27 25.74
N GLN A 177 11.70 15.07 26.99
CA GLN A 177 13.10 15.11 27.46
C GLN A 177 13.79 13.74 27.38
N MET A 178 13.08 12.68 27.01
CA MET A 178 13.66 11.34 26.94
C MET A 178 14.47 11.16 25.65
N GLU A 179 15.58 10.44 25.74
CA GLU A 179 16.37 10.08 24.55
C GLU A 179 15.60 9.10 23.64
N ALA A 180 14.85 8.19 24.24
CA ALA A 180 13.96 7.24 23.59
C ALA A 180 12.93 6.73 24.61
N VAL A 181 11.78 6.24 24.13
CA VAL A 181 10.69 5.75 24.97
C VAL A 181 10.29 4.33 24.57
N ALA A 182 10.04 3.48 25.55
CA ALA A 182 9.48 2.16 25.30
C ALA A 182 7.92 2.22 25.24
N PRO A 183 7.26 1.38 24.44
CA PRO A 183 5.80 1.36 24.37
C PRO A 183 5.10 1.24 25.72
N ALA A 184 5.67 0.47 26.65
CA ALA A 184 5.12 0.27 28.00
C ALA A 184 5.07 1.55 28.84
N GLU A 185 5.95 2.51 28.60
CA GLU A 185 6.02 3.80 29.31
C GLU A 185 4.89 4.75 28.87
N LEU A 186 4.25 4.45 27.73
CA LEU A 186 3.17 5.24 27.15
C LEU A 186 1.78 4.88 27.68
N LYS A 187 1.67 3.93 28.61
CA LYS A 187 0.39 3.40 29.13
C LYS A 187 -0.59 4.49 29.58
N ASN A 188 -0.09 5.55 30.20
CA ASN A 188 -0.93 6.62 30.76
C ASN A 188 -1.13 7.81 29.81
N PHE A 189 -0.63 7.69 28.59
CA PHE A 189 -0.76 8.72 27.55
C PHE A 189 -1.63 8.17 26.43
N PRO A 190 -2.75 8.83 26.06
CA PRO A 190 -3.54 8.40 24.92
C PRO A 190 -2.73 8.41 23.62
N CYS A 191 -2.92 7.38 22.79
CA CYS A 191 -2.35 7.30 21.45
C CYS A 191 -3.32 7.94 20.46
N ILE A 192 -2.87 8.92 19.71
CA ILE A 192 -3.67 9.61 18.69
C ILE A 192 -3.39 8.92 17.35
N LEU A 193 -4.42 8.32 16.75
CA LEU A 193 -4.36 7.67 15.46
C LEU A 193 -5.05 8.50 14.39
N ILE A 194 -4.44 8.61 13.22
CA ILE A 194 -5.05 9.27 12.07
C ILE A 194 -5.74 8.19 11.25
N ALA A 195 -7.03 7.99 11.52
CA ALA A 195 -7.81 6.94 10.86
C ALA A 195 -9.25 7.37 10.62
N PRO A 196 -9.77 7.24 9.38
CA PRO A 196 -11.19 7.41 9.11
C PRO A 196 -12.00 6.31 9.81
N PRO A 197 -13.30 6.54 10.10
CA PRO A 197 -14.11 5.61 10.88
C PRO A 197 -14.02 4.13 10.47
N PRO A 198 -14.02 3.77 9.17
CA PRO A 198 -13.94 2.37 8.75
C PRO A 198 -12.60 1.66 9.08
N GLU A 199 -11.52 2.43 9.25
CA GLU A 199 -10.17 1.89 9.45
C GLU A 199 -9.72 1.92 10.91
N ARG A 200 -10.47 2.54 11.81
CA ARG A 200 -10.10 2.75 13.21
C ARG A 200 -9.75 1.46 13.95
N GLU A 201 -10.54 0.42 13.73
CA GLU A 201 -10.35 -0.87 14.39
C GLU A 201 -9.03 -1.53 13.93
N ALA A 202 -8.76 -1.53 12.62
CA ALA A 202 -7.55 -2.11 12.05
C ALA A 202 -6.28 -1.34 12.48
N GLU A 203 -6.32 -0.01 12.49
CA GLU A 203 -5.20 0.82 12.95
C GLU A 203 -4.96 0.68 14.46
N GLN A 204 -6.02 0.56 15.24
CA GLN A 204 -5.92 0.30 16.67
C GLN A 204 -5.32 -1.09 16.96
N GLU A 205 -5.76 -2.11 16.23
CA GLU A 205 -5.23 -3.47 16.36
C GLU A 205 -3.75 -3.52 15.99
N PHE A 206 -3.37 -2.90 14.86
CA PHE A 206 -1.97 -2.76 14.47
C PHE A 206 -1.14 -2.08 15.56
N SER A 207 -1.62 -0.96 16.10
CA SER A 207 -0.92 -0.20 17.12
C SER A 207 -0.76 -0.97 18.43
N ARG A 208 -1.75 -1.78 18.80
CA ARG A 208 -1.67 -2.64 19.99
C ARG A 208 -0.75 -3.85 19.80
N ILE A 209 -0.91 -4.56 18.69
CA ILE A 209 -0.24 -5.85 18.48
C ILE A 209 1.18 -5.64 17.97
N VAL A 210 1.35 -4.77 16.99
CA VAL A 210 2.63 -4.57 16.29
C VAL A 210 3.49 -3.51 16.98
N LEU A 211 2.93 -2.33 17.30
CA LEU A 211 3.66 -1.27 18.00
C LEU A 211 3.70 -1.48 19.53
N GLY A 212 2.81 -2.32 20.05
CA GLY A 212 2.78 -2.69 21.46
C GLY A 212 2.28 -1.58 22.39
N PHE A 213 1.47 -0.64 21.90
CA PHE A 213 0.93 0.43 22.72
C PHE A 213 -0.17 -0.06 23.66
N PRO A 214 0.00 0.06 24.99
CA PRO A 214 -1.02 -0.31 25.97
C PRO A 214 -2.00 0.83 26.25
N SER A 215 -1.96 1.89 25.46
CA SER A 215 -2.65 3.16 25.63
C SER A 215 -4.13 3.10 25.27
N GLU A 216 -4.92 4.06 25.73
CA GLU A 216 -6.20 4.40 25.14
C GLU A 216 -5.99 5.08 23.78
N PHE A 217 -6.98 5.01 22.89
CA PHE A 217 -6.87 5.55 21.53
C PHE A 217 -7.81 6.73 21.31
N LEU A 218 -7.27 7.81 20.77
CA LEU A 218 -7.99 8.94 20.22
C LEU A 218 -7.82 8.94 18.71
N TYR A 219 -8.77 9.54 18.00
CA TYR A 219 -8.75 9.57 16.54
C TYR A 219 -8.78 11.00 16.02
N ALA A 220 -7.98 11.25 15.00
CA ALA A 220 -7.95 12.46 14.22
C ALA A 220 -8.21 12.16 12.74
N GLU A 221 -8.75 13.11 12.00
CA GLU A 221 -9.02 12.95 10.56
C GLU A 221 -7.77 13.16 9.70
N ASN A 222 -6.84 13.99 10.18
CA ASN A 222 -5.62 14.33 9.45
C ASN A 222 -4.46 14.66 10.41
N LEU A 223 -3.28 14.84 9.83
CA LEU A 223 -2.05 15.10 10.57
C LEU A 223 -2.09 16.43 11.34
N GLU A 224 -2.74 17.44 10.78
CA GLU A 224 -2.83 18.75 11.42
C GLU A 224 -3.69 18.69 12.68
N GLU A 225 -4.87 18.09 12.61
CA GLU A 225 -5.74 17.86 13.78
C GLU A 225 -5.03 17.03 14.86
N ALA A 226 -4.35 15.94 14.45
CA ALA A 226 -3.57 15.12 15.38
C ALA A 226 -2.51 15.96 16.11
N ARG A 227 -1.79 16.83 15.41
CA ARG A 227 -0.80 17.72 16.00
C ARG A 227 -1.38 18.78 16.93
N LEU A 228 -2.58 19.30 16.64
CA LEU A 228 -3.29 20.17 17.55
C LEU A 228 -3.65 19.47 18.86
N LEU A 229 -4.08 18.22 18.80
CA LEU A 229 -4.33 17.39 19.98
C LEU A 229 -3.04 17.15 20.78
N VAL A 230 -1.95 16.84 20.10
CA VAL A 230 -0.61 16.67 20.74
C VAL A 230 -0.14 17.96 21.41
N ALA A 231 -0.21 19.10 20.71
CA ALA A 231 0.15 20.40 21.25
C ALA A 231 -0.69 20.77 22.49
N GLY A 232 -1.96 20.39 22.49
CA GLY A 232 -2.87 20.49 23.63
C GLY A 232 -2.64 19.45 24.72
N SER A 233 -1.55 18.68 24.68
CA SER A 233 -1.19 17.63 25.65
C SER A 233 -2.26 16.55 25.83
N ARG A 234 -3.02 16.24 24.76
CA ARG A 234 -4.09 15.23 24.79
C ARG A 234 -3.58 13.81 24.59
N GLY A 235 -2.31 13.64 24.20
CA GLY A 235 -1.71 12.34 23.94
C GLY A 235 -0.43 12.43 23.12
N PHE A 236 -0.04 11.32 22.52
CA PHE A 236 1.10 11.22 21.61
C PHE A 236 0.64 10.72 20.23
N LEU A 237 1.39 11.10 19.19
CA LEU A 237 1.15 10.70 17.81
C LEU A 237 2.29 9.81 17.32
N PRO A 238 2.07 8.55 16.96
CA PRO A 238 3.06 7.73 16.25
C PRO A 238 3.33 8.33 14.87
N LEU A 239 4.61 8.41 14.48
CA LEU A 239 5.04 8.92 13.19
C LEU A 239 5.86 7.88 12.44
N GLU A 240 5.60 7.81 11.15
CA GLU A 240 6.31 7.01 10.18
C GLU A 240 7.25 7.91 9.39
N GLY A 241 8.53 7.81 9.65
CA GLY A 241 9.54 8.68 9.05
C GLY A 241 9.64 10.08 9.69
N GLY A 242 10.52 10.87 9.14
CA GLY A 242 10.76 12.24 9.57
C GLY A 242 12.08 12.43 10.33
N GLU A 243 12.42 13.70 10.51
CA GLU A 243 13.60 14.11 11.29
C GLU A 243 13.26 14.14 12.79
N ARG A 244 14.26 13.91 13.64
CA ARG A 244 14.09 13.99 15.10
C ARG A 244 13.67 15.39 15.56
N GLN A 245 14.05 16.41 14.80
CA GLN A 245 13.68 17.79 15.11
C GLN A 245 12.21 18.06 14.74
N ALA A 246 11.41 18.49 15.70
CA ALA A 246 10.07 19.02 15.48
C ALA A 246 10.09 20.54 15.62
N ALA A 247 9.10 21.21 15.03
CA ALA A 247 8.86 22.63 15.29
C ALA A 247 8.09 22.78 16.62
N GLU A 248 8.49 23.76 17.45
CA GLU A 248 7.71 24.09 18.65
C GLU A 248 6.23 24.37 18.30
N PRO A 249 5.29 23.95 19.14
CA PRO A 249 5.41 23.42 20.51
C PRO A 249 5.50 21.90 20.62
N LEU A 250 6.00 21.20 19.60
CA LEU A 250 6.05 19.74 19.54
C LEU A 250 7.50 19.24 19.74
N ALA A 251 7.61 18.02 20.24
CA ALA A 251 8.88 17.31 20.35
C ALA A 251 8.74 15.89 19.78
N ARG A 252 9.83 15.34 19.21
CA ARG A 252 9.86 13.99 18.67
C ARG A 252 10.82 13.12 19.45
N VAL A 253 10.32 11.98 19.89
CA VAL A 253 11.07 11.02 20.71
C VAL A 253 11.12 9.68 19.98
N PRO A 254 12.31 9.07 19.84
CA PRO A 254 12.45 7.74 19.26
C PRO A 254 11.69 6.69 20.07
N LEU A 255 10.98 5.82 19.37
CA LEU A 255 10.31 4.66 19.95
C LEU A 255 11.28 3.47 19.96
N LEU A 256 11.49 2.87 21.13
CA LEU A 256 12.28 1.66 21.26
C LEU A 256 11.51 0.48 20.67
N ALA A 257 12.16 -0.28 19.78
CA ALA A 257 11.59 -1.51 19.25
C ALA A 257 11.27 -2.51 20.37
N GLN A 258 10.10 -3.13 20.33
CA GLN A 258 9.83 -4.29 21.18
C GLN A 258 10.84 -5.40 20.85
N LYS A 259 11.51 -5.95 21.86
CA LYS A 259 12.29 -7.17 21.67
C LYS A 259 11.32 -8.33 21.52
N ASP A 260 11.32 -9.00 20.40
CA ASP A 260 10.68 -10.29 20.27
C ASP A 260 11.15 -11.24 21.38
N LYS A 261 10.26 -12.09 21.90
CA LYS A 261 10.62 -13.18 22.83
C LYS A 261 11.70 -14.12 22.30
N LYS A 262 12.13 -13.95 21.02
CA LYS A 262 13.19 -14.70 20.33
C LYS A 262 14.45 -13.84 20.01
N GLY A 263 14.55 -12.62 20.53
CA GLY A 263 15.78 -11.80 20.41
C GLY A 263 16.03 -11.12 19.06
N ALA A 264 15.13 -11.19 18.10
CA ALA A 264 15.23 -10.44 16.85
C ALA A 264 14.63 -9.04 17.01
N LYS A 265 15.33 -8.01 16.50
CA LYS A 265 14.81 -6.64 16.45
C LYS A 265 13.70 -6.58 15.38
N GLN A 266 12.47 -6.28 15.78
CA GLN A 266 11.29 -6.29 14.91
C GLN A 266 11.11 -5.02 14.05
N TRP A 267 12.01 -4.05 14.14
CA TRP A 267 11.88 -2.77 13.43
C TRP A 267 13.16 -2.47 12.64
N GLN A 268 13.26 -2.99 11.43
CA GLN A 268 14.06 -2.41 10.36
C GLN A 268 13.06 -1.96 9.29
N HIS A 269 12.81 -0.67 9.23
CA HIS A 269 12.00 -0.02 8.21
C HIS A 269 12.89 0.50 7.09
#